data_6fb567cd52d6fa3323418bd3ed7948d2
#
_entry.id   6fb567cd52d6fa3323418bd3ed7948d2
#
_cell.length_a   1.000
_cell.length_b   1.000
_cell.length_c   1.000
_cell.angle_alpha   90.00
_cell.angle_beta   90.00
_cell.angle_gamma   90.00
#
_symmetry.space_group_name_H-M   'P 1'
#
loop_
_entity.id
_entity.type
_entity.pdbx_description
1 polymer ?
#
loop_
_entity_poly.entity_id
_entity_poly.type
_entity_poly.pdbx_seq_one_letter_code
_entity_poly.pdbx_strand_id
1 'polypeptide(L)'
;MFFERPSDEKGAAWPAILVGLFASFGGILYGYDTGTISGIQTMPYWIEEFDNPNAGRIALIVSILSVGTFVGALAAGIMADITGRRWGIILSVMLPFNLGVALQTAATSQPLFIAGRFFAGLGVGLVSAQIPMYQSETLPKWIRGAVVGCYQLCITIGLFLAAIVNWATQHRPDSGSYRIPLAIQFAWALIL
;
A
#
# COMPACT_ATOMS: atom_id res chain seq x y z
N MET A 1 1.04 31.55 8.94
CA MET A 1 0.09 32.00 7.91
C MET A 1 -0.47 30.89 7.01
N PHE A 2 0.11 29.69 6.95
CA PHE A 2 -0.40 28.62 6.09
C PHE A 2 -1.54 27.78 6.69
N PHE A 3 -1.90 27.96 7.96
CA PHE A 3 -2.88 27.17 8.70
C PHE A 3 -3.96 28.00 9.40
N GLU A 4 -4.12 29.27 9.02
CA GLU A 4 -5.19 30.11 9.58
C GLU A 4 -6.52 29.75 8.93
N ARG A 5 -7.48 29.37 9.76
CA ARG A 5 -8.86 29.12 9.36
C ARG A 5 -9.49 30.44 8.92
N PRO A 6 -10.08 30.55 7.71
CA PRO A 6 -10.86 31.70 7.30
C PRO A 6 -12.03 31.93 8.28
N SER A 7 -12.26 33.19 8.65
CA SER A 7 -13.31 33.58 9.61
C SER A 7 -14.72 33.26 9.14
N ASP A 8 -14.93 33.00 7.86
CA ASP A 8 -16.24 32.75 7.24
C ASP A 8 -16.68 31.29 7.28
N GLU A 9 -15.81 30.34 7.62
CA GLU A 9 -16.17 28.93 7.71
C GLU A 9 -16.84 28.61 9.07
N LYS A 10 -18.17 28.50 9.05
CA LYS A 10 -18.98 28.05 10.20
C LYS A 10 -18.99 26.52 10.25
N GLY A 11 -18.50 25.94 11.33
CA GLY A 11 -18.54 24.49 11.57
C GLY A 11 -17.23 23.94 12.14
N ALA A 12 -17.29 22.75 12.72
CA ALA A 12 -16.09 22.08 13.24
C ALA A 12 -15.35 21.36 12.09
N ALA A 13 -14.21 21.88 11.65
CA ALA A 13 -13.35 21.23 10.63
C ALA A 13 -12.64 19.97 11.17
N TRP A 14 -12.60 19.82 12.48
CA TRP A 14 -11.91 18.74 13.19
C TRP A 14 -12.27 17.31 12.74
N PRO A 15 -13.57 16.92 12.57
CA PRO A 15 -13.91 15.56 12.14
C PRO A 15 -13.38 15.25 10.73
N ALA A 16 -13.46 16.21 9.81
CA ALA A 16 -12.95 16.04 8.45
C ALA A 16 -11.43 15.88 8.44
N ILE A 17 -10.73 16.64 9.28
CA ILE A 17 -9.25 16.54 9.42
C ILE A 17 -8.86 15.18 9.96
N LEU A 18 -9.54 14.68 11.01
CA LEU A 18 -9.27 13.35 11.57
C LEU A 18 -9.47 12.24 10.55
N VAL A 19 -10.58 12.27 9.82
CA VAL A 19 -10.86 11.27 8.79
C VAL A 19 -9.84 11.36 7.66
N GLY A 20 -9.45 12.55 7.24
CA GLY A 20 -8.41 12.75 6.24
C GLY A 20 -7.03 12.24 6.69
N LEU A 21 -6.65 12.50 7.95
CA LEU A 21 -5.41 11.96 8.53
C LEU A 21 -5.47 10.43 8.65
N PHE A 22 -6.61 9.87 9.08
CA PHE A 22 -6.79 8.42 9.12
C PHE A 22 -6.65 7.80 7.73
N ALA A 23 -7.27 8.38 6.71
CA ALA A 23 -7.11 7.91 5.34
C ALA A 23 -5.65 7.92 4.87
N SER A 24 -4.81 8.84 5.39
CA SER A 24 -3.38 8.87 5.08
C SER A 24 -2.63 7.59 5.48
N PHE A 25 -3.15 6.80 6.42
CA PHE A 25 -2.59 5.48 6.77
C PHE A 25 -2.52 4.52 5.58
N GLY A 26 -3.35 4.68 4.56
CA GLY A 26 -3.20 3.93 3.31
C GLY A 26 -1.87 4.17 2.59
N GLY A 27 -1.20 5.29 2.87
CA GLY A 27 0.18 5.53 2.45
C GLY A 27 1.17 4.54 3.08
N ILE A 28 1.00 4.20 4.37
CA ILE A 28 1.85 3.20 5.03
C ILE A 28 1.73 1.85 4.34
N LEU A 29 0.52 1.43 3.98
CA LEU A 29 0.27 0.19 3.26
C LEU A 29 1.04 0.15 1.93
N TYR A 30 0.96 1.21 1.14
CA TYR A 30 1.69 1.34 -0.13
C TYR A 30 3.21 1.33 0.07
N GLY A 31 3.71 2.16 0.99
CA GLY A 31 5.14 2.25 1.28
C GLY A 31 5.70 0.93 1.81
N TYR A 32 4.97 0.28 2.71
CA TYR A 32 5.37 -0.99 3.29
C TYR A 32 5.43 -2.11 2.23
N ASP A 33 4.44 -2.23 1.35
CA ASP A 33 4.47 -3.24 0.27
C ASP A 33 5.68 -3.04 -0.67
N THR A 34 5.92 -1.80 -1.08
CA THR A 34 7.05 -1.46 -1.96
C THR A 34 8.40 -1.71 -1.27
N GLY A 35 8.52 -1.33 0.01
CA GLY A 35 9.74 -1.52 0.80
C GLY A 35 10.03 -2.99 1.12
N THR A 36 9.00 -3.77 1.38
CA THR A 36 9.13 -5.19 1.73
C THR A 36 9.79 -5.99 0.62
N ILE A 37 9.37 -5.79 -0.64
CA ILE A 37 9.92 -6.57 -1.74
C ILE A 37 11.38 -6.26 -2.02
N SER A 38 11.81 -5.02 -1.85
CA SER A 38 13.20 -4.63 -2.07
C SER A 38 14.17 -5.36 -1.13
N GLY A 39 13.72 -5.67 0.09
CA GLY A 39 14.50 -6.44 1.05
C GLY A 39 14.39 -7.95 0.84
N ILE A 40 13.20 -8.47 0.57
CA ILE A 40 12.98 -9.92 0.37
C ILE A 40 13.84 -10.48 -0.76
N GLN A 41 13.99 -9.74 -1.86
CA GLN A 41 14.80 -10.16 -3.03
C GLN A 41 16.29 -10.38 -2.72
N THR A 42 16.78 -9.81 -1.64
CA THR A 42 18.17 -9.95 -1.21
C THR A 42 18.38 -11.04 -0.16
N MET A 43 17.28 -11.67 0.32
CA MET A 43 17.37 -12.70 1.36
C MET A 43 17.85 -14.03 0.77
N PRO A 44 18.89 -14.66 1.39
CA PRO A 44 19.45 -15.92 0.88
C PRO A 44 18.41 -17.04 0.76
N TYR A 45 17.56 -17.19 1.78
CA TYR A 45 16.52 -18.20 1.79
C TYR A 45 15.50 -18.04 0.64
N TRP A 46 15.10 -16.79 0.32
CA TRP A 46 14.18 -16.51 -0.79
C TRP A 46 14.82 -16.86 -2.14
N ILE A 47 16.12 -16.59 -2.30
CA ILE A 47 16.88 -16.91 -3.51
C ILE A 47 16.95 -18.43 -3.73
N GLU A 48 17.19 -19.21 -2.68
CA GLU A 48 17.23 -20.68 -2.74
C GLU A 48 15.85 -21.28 -3.02
N GLU A 49 14.81 -20.83 -2.33
CA GLU A 49 13.42 -21.33 -2.48
C GLU A 49 12.87 -21.11 -3.90
N PHE A 50 13.28 -20.03 -4.56
CA PHE A 50 12.82 -19.69 -5.91
C PHE A 50 13.85 -20.01 -7.01
N ASP A 51 14.72 -21.02 -6.82
CA ASP A 51 15.65 -21.54 -7.83
C ASP A 51 16.63 -20.48 -8.39
N ASN A 52 17.21 -19.64 -7.56
CA ASN A 52 18.15 -18.60 -7.98
C ASN A 52 17.62 -17.78 -9.17
N PRO A 53 16.58 -16.96 -8.98
CA PRO A 53 15.93 -16.27 -10.08
C PRO A 53 16.90 -15.34 -10.81
N ASN A 54 16.98 -15.47 -12.12
CA ASN A 54 17.80 -14.58 -12.97
C ASN A 54 17.34 -13.12 -12.82
N ALA A 55 18.25 -12.16 -13.08
CA ALA A 55 17.94 -10.73 -13.00
C ALA A 55 16.66 -10.33 -13.77
N GLY A 56 16.37 -10.99 -14.91
CA GLY A 56 15.13 -10.77 -15.65
C GLY A 56 13.88 -11.20 -14.91
N ARG A 57 13.93 -12.31 -14.15
CA ARG A 57 12.78 -12.76 -13.32
C ARG A 57 12.55 -11.85 -12.13
N ILE A 58 13.62 -11.37 -11.49
CA ILE A 58 13.53 -10.38 -10.41
C ILE A 58 12.92 -9.08 -10.95
N ALA A 59 13.39 -8.60 -12.09
CA ALA A 59 12.81 -7.43 -12.74
C ALA A 59 11.32 -7.61 -13.08
N LEU A 60 10.91 -8.80 -13.51
CA LEU A 60 9.51 -9.12 -13.78
C LEU A 60 8.66 -9.08 -12.50
N ILE A 61 9.14 -9.63 -11.38
CA ILE A 61 8.45 -9.60 -10.09
C ILE A 61 8.22 -8.16 -9.60
N VAL A 62 9.18 -7.27 -9.83
CA VAL A 62 9.05 -5.84 -9.50
C VAL A 62 8.10 -5.13 -10.46
N SER A 63 8.28 -5.36 -11.77
CA SER A 63 7.52 -4.65 -12.81
C SER A 63 6.05 -5.03 -12.83
N ILE A 64 5.70 -6.29 -12.51
CA ILE A 64 4.30 -6.74 -12.51
C ILE A 64 3.47 -6.02 -11.46
N LEU A 65 4.05 -5.64 -10.33
CA LEU A 65 3.40 -4.79 -9.36
C LEU A 65 3.02 -3.45 -9.99
N SER A 66 3.96 -2.81 -10.72
CA SER A 66 3.71 -1.53 -11.39
C SER A 66 2.62 -1.62 -12.45
N VAL A 67 2.54 -2.74 -13.17
CA VAL A 67 1.43 -2.99 -14.10
C VAL A 67 0.10 -3.11 -13.36
N GLY A 68 0.08 -3.83 -12.24
CA GLY A 68 -1.10 -3.93 -11.37
C GLY A 68 -1.53 -2.56 -10.84
N THR A 69 -0.59 -1.75 -10.34
CA THR A 69 -0.88 -0.40 -9.82
C THR A 69 -1.41 0.54 -10.92
N PHE A 70 -0.87 0.45 -12.12
CA PHE A 70 -1.36 1.22 -13.27
C PHE A 70 -2.82 0.89 -13.60
N VAL A 71 -3.14 -0.40 -13.74
CA VAL A 71 -4.51 -0.87 -13.99
C VAL A 71 -5.45 -0.48 -12.85
N GLY A 72 -5.01 -0.66 -11.59
CA GLY A 72 -5.75 -0.27 -10.41
C GLY A 72 -6.05 1.23 -10.36
N ALA A 73 -5.06 2.07 -10.64
CA ALA A 73 -5.22 3.52 -10.64
C ALA A 73 -6.22 4.00 -11.70
N LEU A 74 -6.22 3.38 -12.88
CA LEU A 74 -7.21 3.69 -13.94
C LEU A 74 -8.64 3.26 -13.53
N ALA A 75 -8.77 2.12 -12.86
CA ALA A 75 -10.07 1.62 -12.40
C ALA A 75 -10.59 2.37 -11.15
N ALA A 76 -9.73 3.07 -10.43
CA ALA A 76 -10.05 3.70 -9.16
C ALA A 76 -11.19 4.72 -9.24
N GLY A 77 -11.20 5.55 -10.28
CA GLY A 77 -12.26 6.53 -10.52
C GLY A 77 -13.62 5.87 -10.72
N ILE A 78 -13.68 4.88 -11.61
CA ILE A 78 -14.90 4.14 -11.92
C ILE A 78 -15.42 3.42 -10.66
N MET A 79 -14.55 2.76 -9.93
CA MET A 79 -14.90 2.06 -8.70
C MET A 79 -15.43 3.03 -7.64
N ALA A 80 -14.77 4.17 -7.45
CA ALA A 80 -15.18 5.19 -6.50
C ALA A 80 -16.54 5.84 -6.85
N ASP A 81 -16.89 5.92 -8.14
CA ASP A 81 -18.19 6.46 -8.58
C ASP A 81 -19.34 5.44 -8.39
N ILE A 82 -19.07 4.13 -8.58
CA ILE A 82 -20.09 3.08 -8.44
C ILE A 82 -20.33 2.73 -6.97
N THR A 83 -19.28 2.54 -6.18
CA THR A 83 -19.36 2.06 -4.78
C THR A 83 -19.40 3.18 -3.75
N GLY A 84 -19.08 4.40 -4.16
CA GLY A 84 -18.86 5.54 -3.28
C GLY A 84 -17.44 5.56 -2.70
N ARG A 85 -16.98 6.76 -2.34
CA ARG A 85 -15.57 7.02 -1.96
C ARG A 85 -15.08 6.15 -0.80
N ARG A 86 -15.88 6.06 0.27
CA ARG A 86 -15.52 5.28 1.48
C ARG A 86 -15.49 3.79 1.21
N TRP A 87 -16.55 3.24 0.62
CA TRP A 87 -16.65 1.81 0.32
C TRP A 87 -15.65 1.39 -0.76
N GLY A 88 -15.36 2.29 -1.71
CA GLY A 88 -14.34 2.07 -2.72
C GLY A 88 -12.97 1.76 -2.10
N ILE A 89 -12.51 2.56 -1.13
CA ILE A 89 -11.23 2.33 -0.43
C ILE A 89 -11.28 1.00 0.33
N ILE A 90 -12.33 0.74 1.13
CA ILE A 90 -12.47 -0.50 1.91
C ILE A 90 -12.43 -1.73 1.00
N LEU A 91 -13.20 -1.74 -0.08
CA LEU A 91 -13.25 -2.85 -1.03
C LEU A 91 -11.92 -3.06 -1.75
N SER A 92 -11.19 -1.99 -2.06
CA SER A 92 -9.86 -2.06 -2.69
C SER A 92 -8.84 -2.77 -1.80
N VAL A 93 -8.92 -2.55 -0.50
CA VAL A 93 -8.04 -3.23 0.48
C VAL A 93 -8.53 -4.65 0.74
N MET A 94 -9.82 -4.83 0.98
CA MET A 94 -10.38 -6.12 1.39
C MET A 94 -10.31 -7.20 0.30
N LEU A 95 -10.53 -6.84 -0.96
CA LEU A 95 -10.56 -7.81 -2.05
C LEU A 95 -9.20 -7.94 -2.76
N PRO A 96 -8.78 -7.04 -3.67
CA PRO A 96 -7.58 -7.29 -4.47
C PRO A 96 -6.29 -7.27 -3.64
N PHE A 97 -6.16 -6.35 -2.67
CA PHE A 97 -4.93 -6.26 -1.89
C PHE A 97 -4.74 -7.48 -0.98
N ASN A 98 -5.72 -7.83 -0.15
CA ASN A 98 -5.61 -9.00 0.74
C ASN A 98 -5.47 -10.31 -0.02
N LEU A 99 -6.16 -10.46 -1.18
CA LEU A 99 -5.98 -11.60 -2.05
C LEU A 99 -4.52 -11.68 -2.55
N GLY A 100 -3.96 -10.56 -2.98
CA GLY A 100 -2.57 -10.48 -3.42
C GLY A 100 -1.58 -10.87 -2.32
N VAL A 101 -1.76 -10.32 -1.12
CA VAL A 101 -0.92 -10.64 0.05
C VAL A 101 -1.05 -12.11 0.44
N ALA A 102 -2.26 -12.69 0.43
CA ALA A 102 -2.49 -14.09 0.74
C ALA A 102 -1.77 -15.01 -0.27
N LEU A 103 -1.89 -14.72 -1.57
CA LEU A 103 -1.20 -15.47 -2.62
C LEU A 103 0.33 -15.39 -2.47
N GLN A 104 0.88 -14.22 -2.14
CA GLN A 104 2.32 -14.05 -1.93
C GLN A 104 2.81 -14.80 -0.69
N THR A 105 2.06 -14.74 0.43
CA THR A 105 2.42 -15.41 1.67
C THR A 105 2.33 -16.93 1.55
N ALA A 106 1.36 -17.44 0.77
CA ALA A 106 1.19 -18.86 0.50
C ALA A 106 2.05 -19.37 -0.67
N ALA A 107 2.78 -18.49 -1.36
CA ALA A 107 3.52 -18.86 -2.56
C ALA A 107 4.64 -19.86 -2.25
N THR A 108 4.60 -20.99 -2.97
CA THR A 108 5.65 -22.01 -3.03
C THR A 108 6.26 -22.11 -4.43
N SER A 109 5.76 -21.30 -5.39
CA SER A 109 6.21 -21.27 -6.78
C SER A 109 6.30 -19.83 -7.29
N GLN A 110 7.25 -19.56 -8.21
CA GLN A 110 7.41 -18.23 -8.80
C GLN A 110 6.13 -17.71 -9.50
N PRO A 111 5.40 -18.50 -10.30
CA PRO A 111 4.19 -18.00 -10.96
C PRO A 111 3.12 -17.55 -9.97
N LEU A 112 2.95 -18.26 -8.85
CA LEU A 112 1.98 -17.91 -7.82
C LEU A 112 2.36 -16.60 -7.11
N PHE A 113 3.66 -16.42 -6.85
CA PHE A 113 4.18 -15.17 -6.28
C PHE A 113 3.96 -13.98 -7.21
N ILE A 114 4.21 -14.14 -8.52
CA ILE A 114 3.97 -13.12 -9.54
C ILE A 114 2.50 -12.75 -9.63
N ALA A 115 1.60 -13.74 -9.63
CA ALA A 115 0.16 -13.49 -9.61
C ALA A 115 -0.26 -12.70 -8.35
N GLY A 116 0.26 -13.09 -7.18
CA GLY A 116 0.02 -12.34 -5.94
C GLY A 116 0.50 -10.90 -6.02
N ARG A 117 1.64 -10.64 -6.66
CA ARG A 117 2.17 -9.29 -6.92
C ARG A 117 1.25 -8.45 -7.79
N PHE A 118 0.67 -9.03 -8.83
CA PHE A 118 -0.27 -8.32 -9.69
C PHE A 118 -1.52 -7.89 -8.91
N PHE A 119 -2.13 -8.80 -8.13
CA PHE A 119 -3.32 -8.47 -7.33
C PHE A 119 -3.03 -7.48 -6.21
N ALA A 120 -1.89 -7.61 -5.51
CA ALA A 120 -1.48 -6.61 -4.53
C ALA A 120 -1.27 -5.23 -5.18
N GLY A 121 -0.60 -5.19 -6.33
CA GLY A 121 -0.42 -3.98 -7.12
C GLY A 121 -1.75 -3.34 -7.51
N LEU A 122 -2.71 -4.13 -7.96
CA LEU A 122 -4.05 -3.65 -8.31
C LEU A 122 -4.74 -3.01 -7.10
N GLY A 123 -4.69 -3.64 -5.92
CA GLY A 123 -5.22 -3.08 -4.68
C GLY A 123 -4.53 -1.77 -4.28
N VAL A 124 -3.20 -1.76 -4.31
CA VAL A 124 -2.38 -0.57 -4.03
C VAL A 124 -2.70 0.57 -5.00
N GLY A 125 -2.85 0.27 -6.29
CA GLY A 125 -3.19 1.26 -7.33
C GLY A 125 -4.57 1.90 -7.07
N LEU A 126 -5.57 1.08 -6.75
CA LEU A 126 -6.91 1.55 -6.37
C LEU A 126 -6.84 2.48 -5.16
N VAL A 127 -6.19 2.08 -4.09
CA VAL A 127 -6.07 2.84 -2.84
C VAL A 127 -5.30 4.14 -3.05
N SER A 128 -4.18 4.10 -3.76
CA SER A 128 -3.30 5.26 -3.98
C SER A 128 -3.97 6.39 -4.77
N ALA A 129 -4.90 6.06 -5.66
CA ALA A 129 -5.67 7.06 -6.39
C ALA A 129 -6.90 7.55 -5.60
N GLN A 130 -7.58 6.65 -4.88
CA GLN A 130 -8.81 6.99 -4.15
C GLN A 130 -8.56 7.83 -2.89
N ILE A 131 -7.45 7.62 -2.16
CA ILE A 131 -7.17 8.38 -0.92
C ILE A 131 -6.98 9.87 -1.19
N PRO A 132 -6.08 10.32 -2.08
CA PRO A 132 -5.96 11.74 -2.39
C PRO A 132 -7.26 12.35 -2.94
N MET A 133 -8.02 11.58 -3.73
CA MET A 133 -9.33 11.99 -4.22
C MET A 133 -10.29 12.23 -3.06
N TYR A 134 -10.43 11.28 -2.15
CA TYR A 134 -11.26 11.39 -0.96
C TYR A 134 -10.87 12.59 -0.08
N GLN A 135 -9.57 12.77 0.17
CA GLN A 135 -9.05 13.90 0.93
C GLN A 135 -9.33 15.24 0.25
N SER A 136 -9.23 15.29 -1.08
CA SER A 136 -9.49 16.53 -1.83
C SER A 136 -10.94 16.96 -1.80
N GLU A 137 -11.88 16.01 -1.68
CA GLU A 137 -13.33 16.27 -1.63
C GLU A 137 -13.83 16.58 -0.21
N THR A 138 -13.27 15.93 0.82
CA THR A 138 -13.76 16.02 2.20
C THR A 138 -13.12 17.11 3.04
N LEU A 139 -11.90 17.55 2.67
CA LEU A 139 -11.14 18.49 3.47
C LEU A 139 -11.40 19.95 3.09
N PRO A 140 -11.42 20.87 4.07
CA PRO A 140 -11.44 22.30 3.83
C PRO A 140 -10.24 22.77 2.99
N LYS A 141 -10.45 23.76 2.13
CA LYS A 141 -9.43 24.25 1.17
C LYS A 141 -8.11 24.66 1.83
N TRP A 142 -8.17 25.28 3.02
CA TRP A 142 -7.01 25.83 3.71
C TRP A 142 -6.05 24.77 4.29
N ILE A 143 -6.51 23.53 4.55
CA ILE A 143 -5.67 22.46 5.12
C ILE A 143 -5.46 21.27 4.16
N ARG A 144 -6.21 21.23 3.07
CA ARG A 144 -6.19 20.12 2.11
C ARG A 144 -4.79 19.74 1.67
N GLY A 145 -3.96 20.71 1.27
CA GLY A 145 -2.59 20.47 0.83
C GLY A 145 -1.71 19.80 1.90
N ALA A 146 -1.87 20.21 3.16
CA ALA A 146 -1.11 19.63 4.27
C ALA A 146 -1.50 18.17 4.53
N VAL A 147 -2.79 17.85 4.53
CA VAL A 147 -3.27 16.48 4.78
C VAL A 147 -2.95 15.55 3.62
N VAL A 148 -3.04 16.03 2.37
CA VAL A 148 -2.55 15.26 1.21
C VAL A 148 -1.03 15.05 1.30
N GLY A 149 -0.27 16.03 1.79
CA GLY A 149 1.16 15.87 2.10
C GLY A 149 1.43 14.80 3.18
N CYS A 150 0.55 14.66 4.17
CA CYS A 150 0.64 13.58 5.17
C CYS A 150 0.55 12.18 4.56
N TYR A 151 -0.21 12.00 3.48
CA TYR A 151 -0.23 10.73 2.75
C TYR A 151 1.16 10.35 2.24
N GLN A 152 1.89 11.31 1.64
CA GLN A 152 3.26 11.07 1.18
C GLN A 152 4.23 10.78 2.34
N LEU A 153 4.06 11.47 3.48
CA LEU A 153 4.82 11.18 4.68
C LEU A 153 4.55 9.74 5.17
N CYS A 154 3.31 9.29 5.16
CA CYS A 154 2.93 7.93 5.53
C CYS A 154 3.56 6.88 4.60
N ILE A 155 3.70 7.14 3.31
CA ILE A 155 4.44 6.26 2.38
C ILE A 155 5.89 6.10 2.85
N THR A 156 6.55 7.19 3.17
CA THR A 156 7.95 7.17 3.65
C THR A 156 8.09 6.41 4.97
N ILE A 157 7.14 6.58 5.89
CA ILE A 157 7.08 5.82 7.15
C ILE A 157 6.91 4.32 6.84
N GLY A 158 6.03 3.97 5.89
CA GLY A 158 5.83 2.59 5.45
C GLY A 158 7.11 1.94 4.91
N LEU A 159 7.87 2.65 4.07
CA LEU A 159 9.17 2.21 3.58
C LEU A 159 10.16 1.97 4.72
N PHE A 160 10.21 2.88 5.68
CA PHE A 160 11.09 2.76 6.84
C PHE A 160 10.73 1.56 7.71
N LEU A 161 9.45 1.33 7.99
CA LEU A 161 8.97 0.16 8.74
C LEU A 161 9.30 -1.15 8.01
N ALA A 162 9.14 -1.18 6.68
CA ALA A 162 9.51 -2.34 5.87
C ALA A 162 11.01 -2.63 5.97
N ALA A 163 11.86 -1.61 5.95
CA ALA A 163 13.30 -1.76 6.10
C ALA A 163 13.68 -2.37 7.45
N ILE A 164 13.05 -1.92 8.56
CA ILE A 164 13.26 -2.48 9.90
C ILE A 164 12.86 -3.95 9.95
N VAL A 165 11.68 -4.30 9.43
CA VAL A 165 11.19 -5.68 9.44
C VAL A 165 12.08 -6.58 8.58
N ASN A 166 12.47 -6.13 7.39
CA ASN A 166 13.39 -6.86 6.53
C ASN A 166 14.73 -7.10 7.20
N TRP A 167 15.30 -6.08 7.87
CA TRP A 167 16.54 -6.22 8.61
C TRP A 167 16.42 -7.23 9.76
N ALA A 168 15.31 -7.24 10.48
CA ALA A 168 15.06 -8.17 11.59
C ALA A 168 14.86 -9.62 11.12
N THR A 169 14.39 -9.84 9.88
CA THR A 169 14.04 -11.17 9.37
C THR A 169 15.08 -11.77 8.42
N GLN A 170 16.00 -10.96 7.86
CA GLN A 170 16.96 -11.38 6.83
C GLN A 170 17.90 -12.55 7.24
N HIS A 171 18.20 -12.68 8.53
CA HIS A 171 19.11 -13.71 9.03
C HIS A 171 18.42 -15.01 9.45
N ARG A 172 17.11 -15.12 9.24
CA ARG A 172 16.39 -16.35 9.59
C ARG A 172 16.60 -17.44 8.55
N PRO A 173 16.94 -18.67 8.97
CA PRO A 173 17.14 -19.80 8.06
C PRO A 173 15.83 -20.47 7.63
N ASP A 174 14.67 -19.93 8.04
CA ASP A 174 13.35 -20.50 7.81
C ASP A 174 12.56 -19.73 6.76
N SER A 175 11.51 -20.34 6.21
CA SER A 175 10.53 -19.65 5.33
C SER A 175 9.90 -18.40 5.96
N GLY A 176 10.01 -18.25 7.28
CA GLY A 176 9.61 -17.05 8.01
C GLY A 176 10.39 -15.79 7.59
N SER A 177 11.56 -15.92 6.96
CA SER A 177 12.36 -14.76 6.53
C SER A 177 11.58 -13.85 5.58
N TYR A 178 10.86 -14.39 4.59
CA TYR A 178 10.06 -13.62 3.64
C TYR A 178 8.56 -13.61 3.97
N ARG A 179 8.03 -14.67 4.62
CA ARG A 179 6.59 -14.75 4.97
C ARG A 179 6.18 -13.81 6.08
N ILE A 180 7.05 -13.56 7.07
CA ILE A 180 6.73 -12.62 8.16
C ILE A 180 6.57 -11.19 7.62
N PRO A 181 7.51 -10.61 6.85
CA PRO A 181 7.32 -9.29 6.25
C PRO A 181 6.05 -9.19 5.41
N LEU A 182 5.72 -10.22 4.64
CA LEU A 182 4.49 -10.26 3.85
C LEU A 182 3.24 -10.35 4.72
N ALA A 183 3.24 -11.17 5.78
CA ALA A 183 2.10 -11.34 6.68
C ALA A 183 1.76 -10.05 7.46
N ILE A 184 2.74 -9.24 7.80
CA ILE A 184 2.52 -7.95 8.49
C ILE A 184 1.66 -7.00 7.63
N GLN A 185 1.65 -7.16 6.31
CA GLN A 185 0.80 -6.37 5.42
C GLN A 185 -0.70 -6.51 5.76
N PHE A 186 -1.13 -7.69 6.24
CA PHE A 186 -2.51 -7.89 6.70
C PHE A 186 -2.86 -6.99 7.88
N ALA A 187 -1.91 -6.71 8.79
CA ALA A 187 -2.16 -5.81 9.91
C ALA A 187 -2.46 -4.38 9.44
N TRP A 188 -1.71 -3.89 8.46
CA TRP A 188 -1.97 -2.57 7.87
C TRP A 188 -3.28 -2.52 7.11
N ALA A 189 -3.62 -3.60 6.41
CA ALA A 189 -4.88 -3.74 5.69
C ALA A 189 -6.11 -3.76 6.62
N LEU A 190 -5.97 -4.30 7.84
CA LEU A 190 -7.05 -4.34 8.84
C LEU A 190 -7.28 -3.00 9.52
N ILE A 191 -6.27 -2.13 9.59
CA ILE A 191 -6.38 -0.79 10.20
C ILE A 191 -7.14 0.17 9.28
N LEU A 192 -7.02 0.02 7.97
CA LEU A 192 -7.62 0.88 6.96
C LEU A 192 -9.06 0.48 6.62
#